data_f43f09f39c3f6ed70289e058cf3febc0
#
_entry.id   f43f09f39c3f6ed70289e058cf3febc0
#
_cell.length_a   1.000
_cell.length_b   1.000
_cell.length_c   1.000
_cell.angle_alpha   90.00
_cell.angle_beta   90.00
_cell.angle_gamma   90.00
#
_symmetry.space_group_name_H-M   'P 1'
#
loop_
_entity.id
_entity.type
_entity.pdbx_description
1 polymer ?
#
loop_
_entity_poly.entity_id
_entity_poly.type
_entity_poly.pdbx_seq_one_letter_code
_entity_poly.pdbx_strand_id
1 'polypeptide(L)'
;MKWYSGYSALEVKVMSVVKIIELIGSSPDGWEDAVENAVKEAAKTVKNIKGVHVKRCTGKVKDNKIVEYRADVKIAFVVER
;
A
#
# COMPACT_ATOMS: atom_id res chain seq x y z
N MET A 1 -3.38 -3.62 -17.61
CA MET A 1 -2.94 -2.43 -16.91
C MET A 1 -1.44 -2.27 -16.94
N LYS A 2 -1.00 -1.06 -17.14
CA LYS A 2 0.42 -0.83 -17.30
C LYS A 2 1.01 -0.13 -16.11
N TRP A 3 1.48 -0.90 -15.19
CA TRP A 3 2.11 -0.38 -14.02
C TRP A 3 3.36 0.39 -14.34
N TYR A 4 4.00 -0.01 -15.41
CA TYR A 4 5.28 0.57 -15.80
C TYR A 4 5.13 1.44 -17.02
N SER A 5 3.97 1.99 -17.21
CA SER A 5 3.75 2.90 -18.31
C SER A 5 4.72 4.08 -18.13
N GLY A 6 5.43 4.43 -19.16
CA GLY A 6 6.50 5.39 -19.05
C GLY A 6 7.88 4.77 -18.95
N TYR A 7 7.97 3.50 -18.63
CA TYR A 7 9.26 2.81 -18.67
C TYR A 7 9.63 2.53 -20.11
N SER A 8 10.89 2.62 -20.41
CA SER A 8 11.37 2.20 -21.70
C SER A 8 11.43 0.69 -21.73
N ALA A 9 11.45 0.12 -22.91
CA ALA A 9 11.59 -1.32 -23.04
C ALA A 9 12.92 -1.78 -22.43
N LEU A 10 13.92 -0.93 -22.49
CA LEU A 10 15.20 -1.26 -21.91
C LEU A 10 15.11 -1.43 -20.41
N GLU A 11 14.36 -0.54 -19.76
CA GLU A 11 14.20 -0.62 -18.32
C GLU A 11 13.46 -1.89 -17.92
N VAL A 12 12.48 -2.29 -18.71
CA VAL A 12 11.73 -3.50 -18.42
C VAL A 12 12.62 -4.73 -18.47
N LYS A 13 13.66 -4.68 -19.31
CA LYS A 13 14.56 -5.80 -19.41
C LYS A 13 15.48 -5.96 -18.22
N VAL A 14 15.67 -4.92 -17.45
CA VAL A 14 16.41 -5.06 -16.21
C VAL A 14 15.60 -6.00 -15.34
N MET A 15 16.26 -6.98 -14.80
CA MET A 15 15.60 -8.05 -14.06
C MET A 15 15.00 -7.49 -12.77
N SER A 16 13.79 -7.02 -12.87
CA SER A 16 13.09 -6.56 -11.70
C SER A 16 11.86 -7.42 -11.46
N VAL A 17 11.52 -7.56 -10.22
CA VAL A 17 10.39 -8.36 -9.80
C VAL A 17 9.51 -7.47 -8.94
N VAL A 18 8.22 -7.51 -9.21
CA VAL A 18 7.26 -6.80 -8.38
C VAL A 18 6.70 -7.77 -7.37
N LYS A 19 6.80 -7.42 -6.11
CA LYS A 19 6.22 -8.21 -5.03
C LYS A 19 5.12 -7.42 -4.38
N ILE A 20 4.19 -8.13 -3.79
CA ILE A 20 3.05 -7.52 -3.13
C ILE A 20 2.98 -8.04 -1.71
N ILE A 21 2.83 -7.11 -0.77
CA ILE A 21 2.57 -7.47 0.61
C ILE A 21 1.25 -6.85 1.01
N GLU A 22 0.58 -7.50 1.94
CA GLU A 22 -0.72 -7.03 2.41
C GLU A 22 -0.60 -6.60 3.86
N LEU A 23 -1.14 -5.40 4.15
CA LEU A 23 -1.08 -4.84 5.47
C LEU A 23 -2.44 -4.26 5.82
N ILE A 24 -2.69 -4.14 7.12
CA ILE A 24 -3.85 -3.41 7.59
C ILE A 24 -3.34 -2.21 8.36
N GLY A 25 -3.64 -1.02 7.85
CA GLY A 25 -3.33 0.20 8.55
C GLY A 25 -4.53 0.67 9.34
N SER A 26 -4.30 1.40 10.41
CA SER A 26 -5.39 1.94 11.19
C SER A 26 -5.07 3.37 11.59
N SER A 27 -6.13 4.11 11.90
CA SER A 27 -6.01 5.50 12.31
C SER A 27 -7.29 5.91 13.01
N PRO A 28 -7.19 6.77 14.02
CA PRO A 28 -8.39 7.35 14.60
C PRO A 28 -8.95 8.51 13.79
N ASP A 29 -8.22 8.96 12.75
CA ASP A 29 -8.56 10.18 12.03
C ASP A 29 -9.29 9.95 10.72
N GLY A 30 -9.09 8.81 10.06
CA GLY A 30 -9.76 8.56 8.80
C GLY A 30 -9.12 7.45 8.02
N TRP A 31 -9.82 7.03 6.93
CA TRP A 31 -9.33 5.93 6.12
C TRP A 31 -8.11 6.31 5.30
N GLU A 32 -8.08 7.54 4.81
CA GLU A 32 -6.93 7.99 4.03
C GLU A 32 -5.67 7.95 4.89
N ASP A 33 -5.80 8.40 6.13
CA ASP A 33 -4.68 8.37 7.06
C ASP A 33 -4.29 6.93 7.39
N ALA A 34 -5.28 6.04 7.49
CA ALA A 34 -5.01 4.64 7.74
C ALA A 34 -4.19 4.01 6.61
N VAL A 35 -4.52 4.37 5.35
CA VAL A 35 -3.76 3.89 4.20
C VAL A 35 -2.32 4.40 4.27
N GLU A 36 -2.16 5.68 4.58
CA GLU A 36 -0.83 6.26 4.65
C GLU A 36 0.00 5.63 5.76
N ASN A 37 -0.64 5.32 6.88
CA ASN A 37 0.07 4.64 7.96
C ASN A 37 0.57 3.27 7.53
N ALA A 38 -0.21 2.56 6.75
CA ALA A 38 0.21 1.27 6.23
C ALA A 38 1.41 1.42 5.30
N VAL A 39 1.39 2.43 4.43
CA VAL A 39 2.50 2.67 3.52
C VAL A 39 3.76 3.04 4.29
N LYS A 40 3.62 3.89 5.30
CA LYS A 40 4.76 4.29 6.12
C LYS A 40 5.37 3.09 6.84
N GLU A 41 4.52 2.21 7.34
CA GLU A 41 5.03 1.03 8.03
C GLU A 41 5.76 0.11 7.05
N ALA A 42 5.21 -0.08 5.86
CA ALA A 42 5.86 -0.90 4.86
C ALA A 42 7.20 -0.31 4.45
N ALA A 43 7.28 1.02 4.39
CA ALA A 43 8.51 1.68 3.96
C ALA A 43 9.65 1.47 4.93
N LYS A 44 9.37 1.01 6.16
CA LYS A 44 10.43 0.71 7.12
C LYS A 44 11.18 -0.55 6.75
N THR A 45 10.55 -1.46 6.04
CA THR A 45 11.17 -2.76 5.75
C THR A 45 11.38 -3.04 4.28
N VAL A 46 10.68 -2.36 3.39
CA VAL A 46 10.85 -2.58 1.95
C VAL A 46 11.15 -1.26 1.27
N LYS A 47 11.87 -1.35 0.17
CA LYS A 47 12.24 -0.21 -0.64
C LYS A 47 11.51 -0.26 -1.96
N ASN A 48 11.50 0.88 -2.65
CA ASN A 48 10.97 0.95 -4.01
C ASN A 48 9.47 0.63 -4.07
N ILE A 49 8.73 1.18 -3.11
CA ILE A 49 7.28 1.05 -3.14
C ILE A 49 6.77 1.85 -4.32
N LYS A 50 5.96 1.22 -5.16
CA LYS A 50 5.47 1.84 -6.39
C LYS A 50 3.97 2.07 -6.38
N GLY A 51 3.24 1.33 -5.58
CA GLY A 51 1.81 1.51 -5.60
C GLY A 51 1.14 0.90 -4.40
N VAL A 52 -0.09 1.31 -4.18
CA VAL A 52 -0.91 0.78 -3.12
C VAL A 52 -2.31 0.54 -3.69
N HIS A 53 -2.85 -0.61 -3.35
CA HIS A 53 -4.21 -0.97 -3.74
C HIS A 53 -5.02 -1.11 -2.47
N VAL A 54 -6.04 -0.29 -2.31
CA VAL A 54 -6.90 -0.36 -1.14
C VAL A 54 -7.94 -1.42 -1.40
N LYS A 55 -7.86 -2.49 -0.63
CA LYS A 55 -8.69 -3.65 -0.84
C LYS A 55 -10.05 -3.48 -0.18
N ARG A 56 -10.06 -2.98 1.04
CA ARG A 56 -11.29 -2.70 1.75
C ARG A 56 -11.02 -1.74 2.89
N CYS A 57 -12.08 -1.06 3.29
CA CYS A 57 -12.04 -0.16 4.42
C CYS A 57 -13.09 -0.61 5.41
N THR A 58 -12.72 -0.64 6.68
CA THR A 58 -13.64 -1.01 7.74
C THR A 58 -13.53 0.00 8.86
N GLY A 59 -14.49 -0.02 9.75
CA GLY A 59 -14.49 0.89 10.88
C GLY A 59 -14.93 0.20 12.13
N LYS A 60 -14.36 0.58 13.24
CA LYS A 60 -14.76 0.10 14.54
C LYS A 60 -15.69 1.12 15.17
N VAL A 61 -16.84 0.66 15.61
CA VAL A 61 -17.85 1.56 16.17
C VAL A 61 -17.94 1.33 17.66
N LYS A 62 -18.00 2.43 18.40
CA LYS A 62 -18.23 2.40 19.84
C LYS A 62 -19.12 3.59 20.18
N ASP A 63 -20.19 3.33 20.92
CA ASP A 63 -21.14 4.37 21.31
C ASP A 63 -21.67 5.13 20.09
N ASN A 64 -21.99 4.41 19.02
CA ASN A 64 -22.56 4.94 17.79
C ASN A 64 -21.63 5.86 17.02
N LYS A 65 -20.34 5.79 17.31
CA LYS A 65 -19.34 6.59 16.60
C LYS A 65 -18.22 5.70 16.11
N ILE A 66 -17.67 6.06 14.96
CA ILE A 66 -16.50 5.36 14.45
C ILE A 66 -15.30 5.84 15.24
N VAL A 67 -14.66 4.92 15.94
CA VAL A 67 -13.51 5.27 16.78
C VAL A 67 -12.19 4.84 16.16
N GLU A 68 -12.24 3.96 15.16
CA GLU A 68 -11.03 3.52 14.50
C GLU A 68 -11.34 3.21 13.06
N TYR A 69 -10.50 3.71 12.16
CA TYR A 69 -10.62 3.45 10.73
C TYR A 69 -9.52 2.48 10.33
N ARG A 70 -9.87 1.43 9.62
CA ARG A 70 -8.91 0.42 9.17
C ARG A 70 -8.97 0.29 7.67
N ALA A 71 -7.81 0.16 7.06
CA ALA A 71 -7.70 -0.04 5.62
C ALA A 71 -6.83 -1.25 5.36
N ASP A 72 -7.38 -2.20 4.62
CA ASP A 72 -6.65 -3.39 4.19
C ASP A 72 -6.07 -3.06 2.83
N VAL A 73 -4.76 -3.02 2.73
CA VAL A 73 -4.10 -2.56 1.51
C VAL A 73 -3.07 -3.57 1.05
N LYS A 74 -2.89 -3.60 -0.26
CA LYS A 74 -1.80 -4.35 -0.88
C LYS A 74 -0.79 -3.35 -1.40
N ILE A 75 0.45 -3.57 -1.06
CA ILE A 75 1.53 -2.65 -1.42
C ILE A 75 2.44 -3.36 -2.40
N ALA A 76 2.65 -2.71 -3.55
CA ALA A 76 3.51 -3.25 -4.60
C ALA A 76 4.85 -2.56 -4.52
N PHE A 77 5.90 -3.35 -4.51
CA PHE A 77 7.24 -2.81 -4.52
C PHE A 77 8.12 -3.62 -5.44
N VAL A 78 9.18 -2.99 -5.91
CA VAL A 78 10.09 -3.59 -6.88
C VAL A 78 11.31 -4.13 -6.15
N VAL A 79 11.62 -5.38 -6.43
CA VAL A 79 12.85 -6.00 -5.95
C VAL A 79 13.83 -5.97 -7.10
N GLU A 80 14.90 -5.21 -6.93
CA GLU A 80 15.91 -5.09 -7.98
C GLU A 80 17.01 -6.11 -7.76
N ARG A 81 17.56 -6.53 -8.89
CA ARG A 81 18.64 -7.50 -8.86
C ARG A 81 19.89 -6.97 -9.44
#